data_a59cf81a75626310c156e3491f701a6b
#
_entry.id   a59cf81a75626310c156e3491f701a6b
#
_cell.length_a   1.000
_cell.length_b   1.000
_cell.length_c   1.000
_cell.angle_alpha   90.00
_cell.angle_beta   90.00
_cell.angle_gamma   90.00
#
_symmetry.space_group_name_H-M   'P 1'
#
loop_
_entity.id
_entity.type
_entity.pdbx_description
1 polymer ?
#
loop_
_entity_poly.entity_id
_entity_poly.type
_entity_poly.pdbx_seq_one_letter_code
_entity_poly.pdbx_strand_id
1 'polypeptide(L)'
;MPNSCKQKQYFISLTILAGMFFIFGFVSWVNSILIPYFRIACELTHFESYFVAFAFYIAYFVMAIPSGILLKKVGFKRGIMYGFMLTALGAFLFVPAALVRQFEIFLIGLFSIGTGLAILQTAANPYVTIIGPIESAARRISIMGICNKFAGII
;
A
#
# COMPACT_ATOMS: atom_id res chain seq x y z
N MET A 1 3.02 35.11 18.61
CA MET A 1 3.90 34.08 18.02
C MET A 1 3.42 32.64 18.26
N PRO A 2 2.14 32.28 18.04
CA PRO A 2 1.68 30.88 18.18
C PRO A 2 1.75 30.04 16.90
N ASN A 3 2.22 30.60 15.78
CA ASN A 3 2.18 29.93 14.48
C ASN A 3 3.34 28.96 14.18
N SER A 4 4.48 29.13 14.83
CA SER A 4 5.68 28.33 14.56
C SER A 4 5.53 26.86 14.97
N CYS A 5 4.89 26.58 16.10
CA CYS A 5 4.71 25.21 16.59
C CYS A 5 3.69 24.43 15.73
N LYS A 6 2.58 25.05 15.35
CA LYS A 6 1.58 24.46 14.46
C LYS A 6 2.13 24.22 13.06
N GLN A 7 2.94 25.13 12.55
CA GLN A 7 3.58 25.00 11.25
C GLN A 7 4.60 23.86 11.24
N LYS A 8 5.40 23.72 12.29
CA LYS A 8 6.36 22.61 12.45
C LYS A 8 5.64 21.26 12.51
N GLN A 9 4.56 21.17 13.26
CA GLN A 9 3.74 19.96 13.36
C GLN A 9 3.09 19.58 12.02
N TYR A 10 2.62 20.56 11.26
CA TYR A 10 2.10 20.36 9.91
C TYR A 10 3.17 19.79 8.97
N PHE A 11 4.39 20.35 8.95
CA PHE A 11 5.47 19.83 8.10
C PHE A 11 5.88 18.41 8.50
N ILE A 12 5.98 18.09 9.78
CA ILE A 12 6.30 16.74 10.26
C ILE A 12 5.25 15.75 9.79
N SER A 13 3.96 16.06 9.94
CA SER A 13 2.88 15.18 9.49
C SER A 13 2.88 14.98 7.99
N LEU A 14 3.16 16.03 7.21
CA LEU A 14 3.25 15.95 5.76
C LEU A 14 4.43 15.08 5.32
N THR A 15 5.58 15.20 5.97
CA THR A 15 6.77 14.38 5.68
C THR A 15 6.53 12.91 6.00
N ILE A 16 5.88 12.61 7.12
CA ILE A 16 5.52 11.23 7.48
C ILE A 16 4.59 10.63 6.43
N LEU A 17 3.57 11.38 5.98
CA LEU A 17 2.66 10.93 4.93
C LEU A 17 3.38 10.73 3.60
N ALA A 18 4.28 11.62 3.21
CA ALA A 18 5.09 11.47 2.00
C ALA A 18 5.92 10.19 2.05
N GLY A 19 6.53 9.89 3.20
CA GLY A 19 7.25 8.64 3.44
C GLY A 19 6.35 7.40 3.32
N MET A 20 5.13 7.47 3.85
CA MET A 20 4.15 6.38 3.70
C MET A 20 3.77 6.15 2.22
N PHE A 21 3.50 7.22 1.47
CA PHE A 21 3.18 7.11 0.04
C PHE A 21 4.36 6.59 -0.77
N PHE A 22 5.58 6.97 -0.40
CA PHE A 22 6.80 6.42 -0.98
C PHE A 22 6.88 4.90 -0.76
N ILE A 23 6.65 4.42 0.47
CA ILE A 23 6.63 2.99 0.80
C ILE A 23 5.53 2.26 0.00
N PHE A 24 4.33 2.87 -0.13
CA PHE A 24 3.25 2.27 -0.94
C PHE A 24 3.65 2.12 -2.41
N GLY A 25 4.27 3.17 -2.96
CA GLY A 25 4.82 3.13 -4.31
C GLY A 25 5.86 2.04 -4.48
N PHE A 26 6.82 1.98 -3.57
CA PHE A 26 7.88 0.98 -3.58
C PHE A 26 7.33 -0.45 -3.53
N VAL A 27 6.45 -0.75 -2.58
CA VAL A 27 5.83 -2.08 -2.47
C VAL A 27 5.05 -2.45 -3.73
N SER A 28 4.30 -1.51 -4.31
CA SER A 28 3.54 -1.75 -5.55
C SER A 28 4.46 -2.04 -6.74
N TRP A 29 5.58 -1.33 -6.86
CA TRP A 29 6.56 -1.55 -7.93
C TRP A 29 7.33 -2.84 -7.75
N VAL A 30 7.76 -3.17 -6.53
CA VAL A 30 8.40 -4.45 -6.22
C VAL A 30 7.48 -5.62 -6.60
N ASN A 31 6.19 -5.54 -6.27
CA ASN A 31 5.23 -6.55 -6.69
C ASN A 31 5.16 -6.69 -8.21
N SER A 32 5.16 -5.58 -8.96
CA SER A 32 5.12 -5.62 -10.42
C SER A 32 6.34 -6.30 -11.04
N ILE A 33 7.51 -6.15 -10.42
CA ILE A 33 8.75 -6.81 -10.85
C ILE A 33 8.78 -8.29 -10.41
N LEU A 34 8.19 -8.59 -9.25
CA LEU A 34 8.18 -9.94 -8.70
C LEU A 34 7.32 -10.90 -9.54
N ILE A 35 6.23 -10.42 -10.14
CA ILE A 35 5.33 -11.23 -10.96
C ILE A 35 6.05 -11.98 -12.10
N PRO A 36 6.81 -11.32 -12.99
CA PRO A 36 7.56 -12.01 -14.03
C PRO A 36 8.69 -12.89 -13.48
N TYR A 37 9.30 -12.50 -12.36
CA TYR A 37 10.36 -13.30 -11.72
C TYR A 37 9.83 -14.65 -11.21
N PHE A 38 8.66 -14.64 -10.52
CA PHE A 38 8.03 -15.88 -10.06
C PHE A 38 7.55 -16.77 -11.20
N ARG A 39 7.13 -16.17 -12.30
CA ARG A 39 6.79 -16.93 -13.50
C ARG A 39 7.95 -17.79 -13.96
N ILE A 40 9.17 -17.24 -13.98
CA ILE A 40 10.37 -17.98 -14.39
C ILE A 40 10.80 -18.98 -13.31
N ALA A 41 10.80 -18.58 -12.06
CA ALA A 41 11.27 -19.39 -10.93
C ALA A 41 10.39 -20.61 -10.62
N CYS A 42 9.08 -20.50 -10.84
CA CYS A 42 8.11 -21.57 -10.60
C CYS A 42 7.62 -22.25 -11.88
N GLU A 43 8.23 -21.94 -13.05
CA GLU A 43 7.82 -22.48 -14.37
C GLU A 43 6.31 -22.33 -14.64
N LEU A 44 5.74 -21.19 -14.22
CA LEU A 44 4.32 -20.94 -14.35
C LEU A 44 3.90 -20.79 -15.80
N THR A 45 2.77 -21.35 -16.14
CA THR A 45 2.11 -21.14 -17.43
C THR A 45 1.70 -19.67 -17.60
N HIS A 46 1.49 -19.24 -18.83
CA HIS A 46 0.98 -17.89 -19.12
C HIS A 46 -0.30 -17.58 -18.36
N PHE A 47 -1.16 -18.56 -18.22
CA PHE A 47 -2.45 -18.44 -17.55
C PHE A 47 -2.28 -18.20 -16.04
N GLU A 48 -1.42 -18.95 -15.36
CA GLU A 48 -1.12 -18.78 -13.94
C GLU A 48 -0.49 -17.43 -13.63
N SER A 49 0.33 -16.87 -14.53
CA SER A 49 0.89 -15.55 -14.40
C SER A 49 -0.16 -14.43 -14.37
N TYR A 50 -1.26 -14.60 -15.12
CA TYR A 50 -2.39 -13.66 -15.05
C TYR A 50 -3.15 -13.77 -13.71
N PHE A 51 -3.24 -14.96 -13.11
CA PHE A 51 -3.82 -15.13 -11.79
C PHE A 51 -3.04 -14.41 -10.69
N VAL A 52 -1.72 -14.31 -10.83
CA VAL A 52 -0.86 -13.56 -9.89
C VAL A 52 -1.24 -12.07 -9.89
N ALA A 53 -1.31 -11.46 -11.06
CA ALA A 53 -1.75 -10.07 -11.19
C ALA A 53 -3.21 -9.90 -10.73
N PHE A 54 -4.08 -10.82 -11.11
CA PHE A 54 -5.49 -10.80 -10.73
C PHE A 54 -5.69 -10.89 -9.21
N ALA A 55 -4.96 -11.77 -8.51
CA ALA A 55 -5.05 -11.91 -7.06
C ALA A 55 -4.71 -10.61 -6.32
N PHE A 56 -3.72 -9.86 -6.81
CA PHE A 56 -3.36 -8.57 -6.24
C PHE A 56 -4.44 -7.51 -6.47
N TYR A 57 -4.92 -7.38 -7.70
CA TYR A 57 -5.93 -6.37 -8.04
C TYR A 57 -7.32 -6.70 -7.50
N ILE A 58 -7.71 -7.98 -7.45
CA ILE A 58 -8.98 -8.39 -6.85
C ILE A 58 -9.02 -8.09 -5.36
N ALA A 59 -7.87 -8.21 -4.66
CA ALA A 59 -7.76 -7.83 -3.26
C ALA A 59 -8.09 -6.34 -3.05
N TYR A 60 -7.59 -5.46 -3.93
CA TYR A 60 -7.94 -4.03 -3.90
C TYR A 60 -9.43 -3.80 -4.12
N PHE A 61 -10.01 -4.46 -5.11
CA PHE A 61 -11.43 -4.31 -5.45
C PHE A 61 -12.33 -4.80 -4.31
N VAL A 62 -12.08 -6.00 -3.79
CA VAL A 62 -12.88 -6.60 -2.71
C VAL A 62 -12.74 -5.80 -1.42
N MET A 63 -11.55 -5.29 -1.12
CA MET A 63 -11.28 -4.55 0.12
C MET A 63 -11.62 -3.06 0.04
N ALA A 64 -11.98 -2.53 -1.12
CA ALA A 64 -12.32 -1.11 -1.28
C ALA A 64 -13.45 -0.67 -0.33
N ILE A 65 -14.54 -1.45 -0.27
CA ILE A 65 -15.69 -1.16 0.61
C ILE A 65 -15.42 -1.55 2.08
N PRO A 66 -14.97 -2.79 2.40
CA PRO A 66 -14.70 -3.20 3.77
C PRO A 66 -13.65 -2.34 4.48
N SER A 67 -12.61 -1.88 3.77
CA SER A 67 -11.58 -1.01 4.37
C SER A 67 -12.17 0.32 4.85
N GLY A 68 -13.09 0.93 4.09
CA GLY A 68 -13.79 2.13 4.51
C GLY A 68 -14.65 1.93 5.76
N ILE A 69 -15.35 0.79 5.86
CA ILE A 69 -16.15 0.41 7.03
C ILE A 69 -15.24 0.15 8.23
N LEU A 70 -14.14 -0.57 8.01
CA LEU A 70 -13.14 -0.84 9.06
C LEU A 70 -12.60 0.46 9.66
N LEU A 71 -12.20 1.41 8.79
CA LEU A 71 -11.65 2.70 9.22
C LEU A 71 -12.65 3.54 10.01
N LYS A 72 -13.93 3.49 9.66
CA LYS A 72 -15.00 4.16 10.43
C LYS A 72 -15.13 3.59 11.84
N LYS A 73 -14.92 2.27 12.02
CA LYS A 73 -15.03 1.59 13.32
C LYS A 73 -13.78 1.73 14.19
N VAL A 74 -12.59 1.55 13.61
CA VAL A 74 -11.32 1.50 14.39
C VAL A 74 -10.55 2.80 14.38
N GLY A 75 -10.90 3.74 13.49
CA GLY A 75 -10.21 5.02 13.29
C GLY A 75 -8.96 4.89 12.41
N PHE A 76 -8.50 6.03 11.89
CA PHE A 76 -7.40 6.09 10.91
C PHE A 76 -6.08 5.53 11.47
N LYS A 77 -5.71 5.86 12.72
CA LYS A 77 -4.45 5.42 13.33
C LYS A 77 -4.34 3.90 13.44
N ARG A 78 -5.38 3.25 13.95
CA ARG A 78 -5.42 1.78 14.07
C ARG A 78 -5.57 1.11 12.70
N GLY A 79 -6.32 1.72 11.78
CA GLY A 79 -6.44 1.24 10.41
C GLY A 79 -5.11 1.19 9.68
N ILE A 80 -4.29 2.23 9.81
CA ILE A 80 -2.93 2.28 9.26
C ILE A 80 -2.08 1.16 9.88
N MET A 81 -2.15 0.95 11.19
CA MET A 81 -1.41 -0.11 11.86
C MET A 81 -1.81 -1.51 11.33
N TYR A 82 -3.10 -1.79 11.20
CA TYR A 82 -3.58 -3.06 10.63
C TYR A 82 -3.17 -3.24 9.17
N GLY A 83 -3.21 -2.19 8.37
CA GLY A 83 -2.74 -2.22 6.99
C GLY A 83 -1.26 -2.58 6.89
N PHE A 84 -0.39 -1.97 7.70
CA PHE A 84 1.03 -2.32 7.75
C PHE A 84 1.28 -3.74 8.24
N MET A 85 0.59 -4.18 9.30
CA MET A 85 0.72 -5.55 9.81
C MET A 85 0.34 -6.57 8.73
N LEU A 86 -0.75 -6.34 8.01
CA LEU A 86 -1.21 -7.24 6.97
C LEU A 86 -0.27 -7.27 5.76
N THR A 87 0.26 -6.10 5.37
CA THR A 87 1.29 -6.01 4.31
C THR A 87 2.57 -6.74 4.72
N ALA A 88 3.02 -6.58 5.96
CA ALA A 88 4.18 -7.27 6.49
C ALA A 88 3.96 -8.80 6.53
N LEU A 89 2.82 -9.26 7.00
CA LEU A 89 2.47 -10.69 7.01
C LEU A 89 2.47 -11.26 5.58
N GLY A 90 1.89 -10.56 4.62
CA GLY A 90 1.94 -10.96 3.21
C GLY A 90 3.36 -11.04 2.65
N ALA A 91 4.23 -10.10 3.01
CA ALA A 91 5.63 -10.12 2.62
C ALA A 91 6.40 -11.30 3.27
N PHE A 92 6.12 -11.61 4.53
CA PHE A 92 6.70 -12.77 5.21
C PHE A 92 6.28 -14.09 4.56
N LEU A 93 5.07 -14.20 4.04
CA LEU A 93 4.60 -15.40 3.33
C LEU A 93 5.37 -15.67 2.03
N PHE A 94 6.02 -14.67 1.46
CA PHE A 94 6.86 -14.88 0.27
C PHE A 94 8.11 -15.71 0.55
N VAL A 95 8.65 -15.67 1.77
CA VAL A 95 9.83 -16.45 2.15
C VAL A 95 9.55 -17.95 2.07
N PRO A 96 8.53 -18.50 2.77
CA PRO A 96 8.20 -19.92 2.64
C PRO A 96 7.68 -20.26 1.24
N ALA A 97 6.94 -19.38 0.57
CA ALA A 97 6.47 -19.59 -0.80
C ALA A 97 7.63 -19.81 -1.78
N ALA A 98 8.72 -19.04 -1.64
CA ALA A 98 9.90 -19.18 -2.47
C ALA A 98 10.69 -20.47 -2.14
N LEU A 99 10.76 -20.87 -0.86
CA LEU A 99 11.48 -22.07 -0.42
C LEU A 99 10.79 -23.38 -0.87
N VAL A 100 9.45 -23.42 -0.74
CA VAL A 100 8.64 -24.60 -1.07
C VAL A 100 8.22 -24.61 -2.53
N ARG A 101 8.41 -23.50 -3.27
CA ARG A 101 7.98 -23.30 -4.65
C ARG A 101 6.47 -23.56 -4.86
N GLN A 102 5.65 -23.25 -3.85
CA GLN A 102 4.19 -23.43 -3.92
C GLN A 102 3.53 -22.14 -4.35
N PHE A 103 2.88 -22.20 -5.50
CA PHE A 103 2.14 -21.10 -6.11
C PHE A 103 0.98 -20.58 -5.23
N GLU A 104 0.28 -21.47 -4.52
CA GLU A 104 -0.85 -21.12 -3.66
C GLU A 104 -0.46 -20.21 -2.51
N ILE A 105 0.66 -20.49 -1.84
CA ILE A 105 1.17 -19.67 -0.73
C ILE A 105 1.55 -18.27 -1.24
N PHE A 106 2.10 -18.21 -2.44
CA PHE A 106 2.46 -16.96 -3.08
C PHE A 106 1.21 -16.10 -3.39
N LEU A 107 0.12 -16.71 -3.90
CA LEU A 107 -1.15 -16.02 -4.14
C LEU A 107 -1.75 -15.45 -2.85
N ILE A 108 -1.72 -16.21 -1.75
CA ILE A 108 -2.19 -15.77 -0.44
C ILE A 108 -1.36 -14.57 0.05
N GLY A 109 -0.05 -14.61 -0.11
CA GLY A 109 0.85 -13.51 0.20
C GLY A 109 0.51 -12.24 -0.57
N LEU A 110 0.32 -12.36 -1.90
CA LEU A 110 -0.09 -11.25 -2.76
C LEU A 110 -1.44 -10.65 -2.38
N PHE A 111 -2.43 -11.51 -2.13
CA PHE A 111 -3.74 -11.07 -1.68
C PHE A 111 -3.67 -10.33 -0.35
N SER A 112 -2.84 -10.80 0.60
CA SER A 112 -2.61 -10.16 1.88
C SER A 112 -1.95 -8.79 1.72
N ILE A 113 -0.92 -8.66 0.86
CA ILE A 113 -0.28 -7.38 0.55
C ILE A 113 -1.27 -6.41 -0.11
N GLY A 114 -2.01 -6.88 -1.12
CA GLY A 114 -3.03 -6.06 -1.80
C GLY A 114 -4.09 -5.55 -0.84
N THR A 115 -4.57 -6.40 0.07
CA THR A 115 -5.51 -6.04 1.13
C THR A 115 -4.93 -5.00 2.08
N GLY A 116 -3.69 -5.19 2.54
CA GLY A 116 -2.99 -4.26 3.42
C GLY A 116 -2.82 -2.89 2.77
N LEU A 117 -2.38 -2.85 1.52
CA LEU A 117 -2.23 -1.61 0.75
C LEU A 117 -3.57 -0.91 0.49
N ALA A 118 -4.66 -1.66 0.24
CA ALA A 118 -6.00 -1.09 0.08
C ALA A 118 -6.44 -0.36 1.36
N ILE A 119 -6.24 -0.96 2.53
CA ILE A 119 -6.55 -0.34 3.82
C ILE A 119 -5.69 0.91 4.04
N LEU A 120 -4.39 0.82 3.77
CA LEU A 120 -3.45 1.92 3.93
C LEU A 120 -3.79 3.12 3.04
N GLN A 121 -4.10 2.89 1.76
CA GLN A 121 -4.48 3.96 0.84
C GLN A 121 -5.84 4.57 1.21
N THR A 122 -6.81 3.74 1.61
CA THR A 122 -8.11 4.23 2.07
C THR A 122 -7.99 5.09 3.34
N ALA A 123 -7.02 4.83 4.20
CA ALA A 123 -6.74 5.63 5.38
C ALA A 123 -5.94 6.90 5.05
N ALA A 124 -4.91 6.77 4.21
CA ALA A 124 -3.97 7.86 3.93
C ALA A 124 -4.58 8.98 3.07
N ASN A 125 -5.37 8.64 2.04
CA ASN A 125 -5.96 9.62 1.14
C ASN A 125 -6.84 10.68 1.84
N PRO A 126 -7.84 10.33 2.67
CA PRO A 126 -8.61 11.32 3.43
C PRO A 126 -7.75 12.07 4.45
N TYR A 127 -6.75 11.40 5.03
CA TYR A 127 -5.89 12.03 6.02
C TYR A 127 -5.05 13.17 5.43
N VAL A 128 -4.56 13.01 4.19
CA VAL A 128 -3.88 14.08 3.42
C VAL A 128 -4.78 15.30 3.23
N THR A 129 -6.09 15.10 3.02
CA THR A 129 -7.04 16.21 2.81
C THR A 129 -7.35 16.98 4.10
N ILE A 130 -7.37 16.30 5.24
CA ILE A 130 -7.76 16.87 6.54
C ILE A 130 -6.61 17.63 7.23
N ILE A 131 -5.37 17.29 6.93
CA ILE A 131 -4.18 17.79 7.65
C ILE A 131 -3.92 19.30 7.47
N GLY A 132 -4.56 19.96 6.48
CA GLY A 132 -4.39 21.38 6.20
C GLY A 132 -5.57 22.02 5.49
N PRO A 133 -5.43 23.30 5.06
CA PRO A 133 -6.51 24.02 4.38
C PRO A 133 -7.03 23.28 3.16
N ILE A 134 -8.35 23.28 2.97
CA ILE A 134 -8.99 22.53 1.88
C ILE A 134 -8.57 23.03 0.50
N GLU A 135 -8.28 24.33 0.39
CA GLU A 135 -7.84 24.99 -0.85
C GLU A 135 -6.51 24.42 -1.38
N SER A 136 -5.65 23.91 -0.49
CA SER A 136 -4.36 23.29 -0.84
C SER A 136 -4.39 21.76 -0.87
N ALA A 137 -5.56 21.13 -0.71
CA ALA A 137 -5.70 19.68 -0.67
C ALA A 137 -5.24 19.02 -1.96
N ALA A 138 -5.64 19.56 -3.13
CA ALA A 138 -5.22 19.05 -4.44
C ALA A 138 -3.70 19.05 -4.59
N ARG A 139 -3.02 20.14 -4.20
CA ARG A 139 -1.56 20.23 -4.24
C ARG A 139 -0.89 19.18 -3.36
N ARG A 140 -1.41 18.93 -2.16
CA ARG A 140 -0.88 17.90 -1.25
C ARG A 140 -1.03 16.50 -1.83
N ILE A 141 -2.21 16.18 -2.37
CA ILE A 141 -2.47 14.89 -3.03
C ILE A 141 -1.53 14.69 -4.22
N SER A 142 -1.30 15.73 -5.03
CA SER A 142 -0.37 15.66 -6.15
C SER A 142 1.06 15.40 -5.70
N ILE A 143 1.54 16.04 -4.64
CA ILE A 143 2.88 15.80 -4.08
C ILE A 143 3.00 14.35 -3.59
N MET A 144 1.98 13.82 -2.90
CA MET A 144 1.96 12.43 -2.45
C MET A 144 1.98 11.46 -3.64
N GLY A 145 1.23 11.77 -4.70
CA GLY A 145 1.25 10.99 -5.95
C GLY A 145 2.63 10.98 -6.62
N ILE A 146 3.33 12.10 -6.63
CA ILE A 146 4.70 12.20 -7.14
C ILE A 146 5.65 11.35 -6.29
N CYS A 147 5.58 11.44 -4.95
CA CYS A 147 6.39 10.61 -4.05
C CYS A 147 6.16 9.11 -4.28
N ASN A 148 4.90 8.72 -4.49
CA ASN A 148 4.54 7.34 -4.80
C ASN A 148 5.15 6.86 -6.13
N LYS A 149 5.12 7.69 -7.18
CA LYS A 149 5.68 7.34 -8.49
C LYS A 149 7.21 7.38 -8.50
N PHE A 150 7.81 8.30 -7.75
CA PHE A 150 9.26 8.41 -7.64
C PHE A 150 9.90 7.16 -7.02
N ALA A 151 9.19 6.51 -6.10
CA ALA A 151 9.61 5.24 -5.51
C ALA A 151 9.77 4.10 -6.54
N GLY A 152 9.13 4.20 -7.70
CA GLY A 152 9.26 3.21 -8.78
C GLY A 152 10.41 3.47 -9.75
N ILE A 153 11.15 4.56 -9.57
CA ILE A 153 12.30 4.90 -10.42
C ILE A 153 13.61 4.36 -9.81
N ILE A 154 13.61 4.10 -8.51
CA ILE A 154 14.75 3.54 -7.75
C ILE A 154 14.72 2.02 -7.80
#